data_eeeca56727590b4f7c9bec03e9470652
#
_entry.id   eeeca56727590b4f7c9bec03e9470652
#
_cell.length_a   1.000
_cell.length_b   1.000
_cell.length_c   1.000
_cell.angle_alpha   90.00
_cell.angle_beta   90.00
_cell.angle_gamma   90.00
#
_symmetry.space_group_name_H-M   'P 1'
#
loop_
_entity.id
_entity.type
_entity.pdbx_description
1 polymer ?
#
loop_
_entity_poly.entity_id
_entity_poly.type
_entity_poly.pdbx_seq_one_letter_code
_entity_poly.pdbx_strand_id
1 'polypeptide(L)'
;VSAEFWRENVRTLDWQNVEQTAKQFRKKGFTMDIILKLSEELGIKKSQAEAAVKLIDEGNTIPFIARYRKEVTGSLNDEVLRNLYERLTYLRNLEERKETVLNSIEEQGKLTDELKAQILAAETMVAVEDLYRPYKPKRRTRATIAKERGLEPLANVITLQMLNTPLEAEAAKFINPEKEVNSAEDAIAGAK
;
A
#
# COMPACT_ATOMS: atom_id res chain seq x y z
N VAL A 1 8.36 32.38 0.64
CA VAL A 1 6.94 32.75 0.75
C VAL A 1 6.69 33.05 2.21
N SER A 2 6.36 34.32 2.53
CA SER A 2 6.30 34.82 3.90
C SER A 2 5.06 34.29 4.65
N ALA A 3 5.19 34.21 5.98
CA ALA A 3 4.10 33.80 6.88
C ALA A 3 2.83 34.68 6.77
N GLU A 4 2.96 35.88 6.20
CA GLU A 4 1.86 36.81 5.95
C GLU A 4 0.97 36.36 4.78
N PHE A 5 1.54 35.76 3.72
CA PHE A 5 0.79 35.19 2.60
C PHE A 5 -0.18 34.09 3.06
N TRP A 6 0.21 33.32 4.08
CA TRP A 6 -0.63 32.26 4.63
C TRP A 6 -1.76 32.79 5.54
N ARG A 7 -1.55 33.92 6.24
CA ARG A 7 -2.57 34.48 7.13
C ARG A 7 -3.73 35.14 6.41
N GLU A 8 -3.49 35.73 5.23
CA GLU A 8 -4.55 36.39 4.45
C GLU A 8 -5.39 35.39 3.64
N ASN A 9 -4.80 34.27 3.19
CA ASN A 9 -5.50 33.29 2.39
C ASN A 9 -6.24 32.20 3.17
N VAL A 10 -6.00 32.05 4.47
CA VAL A 10 -6.64 31.02 5.32
C VAL A 10 -8.07 31.39 5.73
N ARG A 11 -8.47 32.65 5.62
CA ARG A 11 -9.81 33.12 6.05
C ARG A 11 -10.96 32.82 5.08
N THR A 12 -10.66 32.44 3.84
CA THR A 12 -11.67 32.18 2.80
C THR A 12 -11.61 30.79 2.18
N LEU A 13 -10.80 29.90 2.73
CA LEU A 13 -10.64 28.54 2.19
C LEU A 13 -11.70 27.60 2.77
N ASP A 14 -12.60 27.16 1.91
CA ASP A 14 -13.47 26.02 2.15
C ASP A 14 -12.60 24.77 2.48
N TRP A 15 -12.74 24.25 3.69
CA TRP A 15 -11.92 23.15 4.19
C TRP A 15 -11.97 21.89 3.32
N GLN A 16 -13.04 21.67 2.57
CA GLN A 16 -13.12 20.59 1.59
C GLN A 16 -12.19 20.82 0.38
N ASN A 17 -12.00 22.09 0.02
CA ASN A 17 -11.08 22.48 -1.06
C ASN A 17 -9.62 22.44 -0.62
N VAL A 18 -9.33 22.70 0.67
CA VAL A 18 -7.99 22.59 1.26
C VAL A 18 -7.52 21.15 1.30
N GLU A 19 -8.40 20.21 1.61
CA GLU A 19 -8.06 18.79 1.64
C GLU A 19 -7.83 18.21 0.24
N GLN A 20 -8.62 18.62 -0.74
CA GLN A 20 -8.39 18.28 -2.14
C GLN A 20 -7.12 18.95 -2.69
N THR A 21 -6.88 20.20 -2.35
CA THR A 21 -5.68 20.95 -2.75
C THR A 21 -4.44 20.38 -2.04
N ALA A 22 -4.51 19.99 -0.78
CA ALA A 22 -3.44 19.30 -0.07
C ALA A 22 -3.15 17.90 -0.66
N LYS A 23 -4.19 17.15 -1.07
CA LYS A 23 -4.05 15.91 -1.84
C LYS A 23 -3.40 16.16 -3.21
N GLN A 24 -3.72 17.28 -3.85
CA GLN A 24 -3.15 17.68 -5.15
C GLN A 24 -1.71 18.21 -5.00
N PHE A 25 -1.37 18.91 -3.91
CA PHE A 25 0.00 19.33 -3.60
C PHE A 25 0.87 18.16 -3.09
N ARG A 26 0.32 17.21 -2.34
CA ARG A 26 1.00 15.93 -2.03
C ARG A 26 1.30 15.15 -3.31
N LYS A 27 0.39 15.15 -4.29
CA LYS A 27 0.63 14.55 -5.61
C LYS A 27 1.73 15.25 -6.41
N LYS A 28 1.92 16.56 -6.30
CA LYS A 28 2.90 17.32 -7.10
C LYS A 28 4.33 17.33 -6.56
N GLY A 29 4.55 16.98 -5.30
CA GLY A 29 5.89 17.04 -4.68
C GLY A 29 6.65 15.72 -4.63
N PHE A 30 6.00 14.58 -4.88
CA PHE A 30 6.55 13.26 -4.62
C PHE A 30 6.27 12.19 -5.69
N THR A 31 5.54 12.54 -6.75
CA THR A 31 5.24 11.58 -7.82
C THR A 31 6.26 11.70 -8.95
N MET A 32 6.84 10.57 -9.34
CA MET A 32 7.52 10.41 -10.62
C MET A 32 6.66 11.03 -11.71
N ASP A 33 7.25 11.85 -12.60
CA ASP A 33 6.52 12.33 -13.79
C ASP A 33 6.27 11.12 -14.71
N ILE A 34 5.14 10.43 -14.46
CA ILE A 34 4.74 9.23 -15.20
C ILE A 34 4.71 9.50 -16.70
N ILE A 35 4.27 10.70 -17.10
CA ILE A 35 4.20 11.08 -18.50
C ILE A 35 5.59 11.18 -19.12
N LEU A 36 6.52 11.78 -18.39
CA LEU A 36 7.91 11.86 -18.84
C LEU A 36 8.53 10.47 -18.97
N LYS A 37 8.36 9.62 -17.95
CA LYS A 37 8.87 8.25 -17.95
C LYS A 37 8.29 7.42 -19.10
N LEU A 38 6.98 7.52 -19.34
CA LEU A 38 6.32 6.85 -20.47
C LEU A 38 6.87 7.35 -21.82
N SER A 39 7.08 8.66 -21.96
CA SER A 39 7.60 9.23 -23.21
C SER A 39 9.03 8.76 -23.51
N GLU A 40 9.89 8.66 -22.48
CA GLU A 40 11.26 8.17 -22.60
C GLU A 40 11.30 6.66 -22.91
N GLU A 41 10.57 5.84 -22.17
CA GLU A 41 10.57 4.39 -22.33
C GLU A 41 9.98 3.93 -23.67
N LEU A 42 8.95 4.61 -24.17
CA LEU A 42 8.28 4.26 -25.43
C LEU A 42 8.81 5.02 -26.64
N GLY A 43 9.75 5.95 -26.45
CA GLY A 43 10.31 6.75 -27.53
C GLY A 43 9.30 7.66 -28.23
N ILE A 44 8.27 8.13 -27.50
CA ILE A 44 7.21 9.01 -28.00
C ILE A 44 7.35 10.41 -27.42
N LYS A 45 6.71 11.40 -28.06
CA LYS A 45 6.71 12.76 -27.54
C LYS A 45 5.88 12.85 -26.26
N LYS A 46 6.31 13.70 -25.32
CA LYS A 46 5.55 13.94 -24.07
C LYS A 46 4.10 14.32 -24.33
N SER A 47 3.85 15.17 -25.34
CA SER A 47 2.48 15.57 -25.72
C SER A 47 1.63 14.41 -26.23
N GLN A 48 2.24 13.40 -26.89
CA GLN A 48 1.54 12.19 -27.33
C GLN A 48 1.17 11.30 -26.13
N ALA A 49 2.09 11.15 -25.18
CA ALA A 49 1.84 10.42 -23.93
C ALA A 49 0.73 11.09 -23.13
N GLU A 50 0.76 12.41 -22.96
CA GLU A 50 -0.27 13.19 -22.27
C GLU A 50 -1.66 13.01 -22.90
N ALA A 51 -1.73 13.13 -24.22
CA ALA A 51 -2.98 12.97 -24.96
C ALA A 51 -3.55 11.55 -24.85
N ALA A 52 -2.69 10.53 -24.96
CA ALA A 52 -3.10 9.14 -24.84
C ALA A 52 -3.59 8.83 -23.41
N VAL A 53 -2.84 9.26 -22.37
CA VAL A 53 -3.23 9.07 -20.96
C VAL A 53 -4.54 9.75 -20.65
N LYS A 54 -4.75 10.98 -21.14
CA LYS A 54 -6.02 11.70 -20.97
C LYS A 54 -7.19 10.94 -21.57
N LEU A 55 -7.06 10.42 -22.79
CA LEU A 55 -8.12 9.64 -23.44
C LEU A 55 -8.42 8.33 -22.69
N ILE A 56 -7.40 7.68 -22.14
CA ILE A 56 -7.55 6.48 -21.30
C ILE A 56 -8.31 6.83 -20.02
N ASP A 57 -7.97 7.94 -19.37
CA ASP A 57 -8.62 8.39 -18.13
C ASP A 57 -10.08 8.82 -18.36
N GLU A 58 -10.43 9.24 -19.55
CA GLU A 58 -11.81 9.48 -19.99
C GLU A 58 -12.60 8.19 -20.24
N GLY A 59 -11.97 7.01 -20.06
CA GLY A 59 -12.62 5.70 -20.22
C GLY A 59 -12.65 5.17 -21.65
N ASN A 60 -11.91 5.78 -22.58
CA ASN A 60 -11.84 5.28 -23.93
C ASN A 60 -11.01 3.99 -24.02
N THR A 61 -11.48 3.02 -24.82
CA THR A 61 -10.76 1.78 -25.05
C THR A 61 -9.60 1.99 -26.02
N ILE A 62 -8.52 1.18 -25.89
CA ILE A 62 -7.34 1.27 -26.75
C ILE A 62 -7.70 1.13 -28.25
N PRO A 63 -8.53 0.17 -28.68
CA PRO A 63 -8.94 0.08 -30.06
C PRO A 63 -9.72 1.29 -30.57
N PHE A 64 -10.51 1.93 -29.70
CA PHE A 64 -11.21 3.16 -30.03
C PHE A 64 -10.24 4.32 -30.26
N ILE A 65 -9.26 4.50 -29.36
CA ILE A 65 -8.23 5.54 -29.47
C ILE A 65 -7.42 5.35 -30.75
N ALA A 66 -6.94 4.13 -30.99
CA ALA A 66 -6.14 3.78 -32.18
C ALA A 66 -6.87 4.05 -33.51
N ARG A 67 -8.20 3.87 -33.53
CA ARG A 67 -9.00 4.00 -34.75
C ARG A 67 -9.54 5.41 -34.97
N TYR A 68 -10.04 6.04 -33.90
CA TYR A 68 -10.83 7.26 -34.01
C TYR A 68 -10.18 8.51 -33.38
N ARG A 69 -9.03 8.38 -32.73
CA ARG A 69 -8.34 9.49 -32.07
C ARG A 69 -6.87 9.66 -32.49
N LYS A 70 -6.55 9.20 -33.70
CA LYS A 70 -5.18 9.29 -34.28
C LYS A 70 -4.65 10.72 -34.32
N GLU A 71 -5.52 11.68 -34.65
CA GLU A 71 -5.14 13.10 -34.72
C GLU A 71 -4.69 13.64 -33.35
N VAL A 72 -5.41 13.25 -32.29
CA VAL A 72 -5.13 13.70 -30.92
C VAL A 72 -3.86 13.06 -30.35
N THR A 73 -3.61 11.78 -30.67
CA THR A 73 -2.47 11.03 -30.18
C THR A 73 -1.22 11.17 -31.08
N GLY A 74 -1.30 11.96 -32.16
CA GLY A 74 -0.21 12.10 -33.12
C GLY A 74 0.11 10.78 -33.82
N SER A 75 -0.92 10.02 -34.19
CA SER A 75 -0.86 8.78 -34.97
C SER A 75 -0.15 7.61 -34.24
N LEU A 76 -0.28 7.54 -32.91
CA LEU A 76 0.16 6.34 -32.19
C LEU A 76 -0.61 5.10 -32.66
N ASN A 77 0.12 4.02 -32.94
CA ASN A 77 -0.47 2.75 -33.36
C ASN A 77 -1.03 1.96 -32.15
N ASP A 78 -1.79 0.92 -32.42
CA ASP A 78 -2.43 0.08 -31.41
C ASP A 78 -1.43 -0.59 -30.47
N GLU A 79 -0.28 -1.03 -30.98
CA GLU A 79 0.78 -1.65 -30.20
C GLU A 79 1.41 -0.69 -29.18
N VAL A 80 1.78 0.51 -29.62
CA VAL A 80 2.33 1.55 -28.74
C VAL A 80 1.30 1.95 -27.66
N LEU A 81 0.02 2.09 -28.03
CA LEU A 81 -1.04 2.42 -27.10
C LEU A 81 -1.27 1.31 -26.06
N ARG A 82 -1.16 0.03 -26.43
CA ARG A 82 -1.23 -1.10 -25.48
C ARG A 82 -0.06 -1.08 -24.52
N ASN A 83 1.17 -0.96 -25.04
CA ASN A 83 2.36 -0.87 -24.22
C ASN A 83 2.30 0.32 -23.25
N LEU A 84 1.79 1.48 -23.75
CA LEU A 84 1.56 2.66 -22.91
C LEU A 84 0.56 2.37 -21.79
N TYR A 85 -0.56 1.72 -22.10
CA TYR A 85 -1.58 1.38 -21.11
C TYR A 85 -1.06 0.43 -20.03
N GLU A 86 -0.37 -0.63 -20.43
CA GLU A 86 0.23 -1.58 -19.49
C GLU A 86 1.26 -0.91 -18.59
N ARG A 87 2.12 -0.10 -19.19
CA ARG A 87 3.16 0.61 -18.45
C ARG A 87 2.60 1.70 -17.54
N LEU A 88 1.61 2.44 -18.01
CA LEU A 88 0.86 3.42 -17.21
C LEU A 88 0.24 2.79 -15.97
N THR A 89 -0.43 1.64 -16.15
CA THR A 89 -1.05 0.89 -15.05
C THR A 89 0.00 0.43 -14.05
N TYR A 90 1.13 -0.10 -14.54
CA TYR A 90 2.24 -0.51 -13.67
C TYR A 90 2.81 0.66 -12.85
N LEU A 91 3.08 1.80 -13.49
CA LEU A 91 3.65 2.97 -12.82
C LEU A 91 2.67 3.58 -11.81
N ARG A 92 1.37 3.60 -12.11
CA ARG A 92 0.34 4.03 -11.16
C ARG A 92 0.28 3.13 -9.93
N ASN A 93 0.28 1.82 -10.13
CA ASN A 93 0.29 0.85 -9.03
C ASN A 93 1.59 0.97 -8.20
N LEU A 94 2.72 1.24 -8.84
CA LEU A 94 3.99 1.47 -8.15
C LEU A 94 3.92 2.71 -7.25
N GLU A 95 3.41 3.83 -7.75
CA GLU A 95 3.28 5.06 -6.95
C GLU A 95 2.27 4.90 -5.81
N GLU A 96 1.13 4.27 -6.05
CA GLU A 96 0.15 3.94 -5.01
C GLU A 96 0.77 3.04 -3.93
N ARG A 97 1.58 2.06 -4.34
CA ARG A 97 2.28 1.19 -3.40
C ARG A 97 3.31 1.93 -2.57
N LYS A 98 4.10 2.83 -3.18
CA LYS A 98 5.04 3.71 -2.45
C LYS A 98 4.31 4.53 -1.39
N GLU A 99 3.18 5.16 -1.75
CA GLU A 99 2.38 5.94 -0.82
C GLU A 99 1.87 5.09 0.35
N THR A 100 1.33 3.90 0.05
CA THR A 100 0.86 2.95 1.08
C THR A 100 1.98 2.55 2.04
N VAL A 101 3.17 2.26 1.51
CA VAL A 101 4.33 1.86 2.30
C VAL A 101 4.82 3.01 3.17
N LEU A 102 4.93 4.22 2.61
CA LEU A 102 5.34 5.42 3.36
C LEU A 102 4.39 5.70 4.52
N ASN A 103 3.07 5.68 4.27
CA ASN A 103 2.06 5.89 5.30
C ASN A 103 2.15 4.82 6.41
N SER A 104 2.32 3.56 6.04
CA SER A 104 2.44 2.46 7.01
C SER A 104 3.69 2.56 7.89
N ILE A 105 4.82 3.04 7.35
CA ILE A 105 6.05 3.23 8.13
C ILE A 105 5.95 4.51 8.99
N GLU A 106 5.30 5.56 8.48
CA GLU A 106 5.06 6.80 9.20
C GLU A 106 4.15 6.56 10.42
N GLU A 107 3.06 5.80 10.27
CA GLU A 107 2.18 5.39 11.37
C GLU A 107 2.92 4.62 12.47
N GLN A 108 3.98 3.88 12.11
CA GLN A 108 4.84 3.18 13.06
C GLN A 108 5.89 4.11 13.72
N GLY A 109 5.97 5.38 13.30
CA GLY A 109 6.96 6.35 13.78
C GLY A 109 8.40 6.00 13.40
N LYS A 110 8.61 5.19 12.34
CA LYS A 110 9.92 4.69 11.91
C LYS A 110 10.39 5.26 10.57
N LEU A 111 9.64 6.22 10.01
CA LEU A 111 10.00 6.83 8.73
C LEU A 111 11.15 7.82 8.94
N THR A 112 12.30 7.52 8.32
CA THR A 112 13.44 8.44 8.23
C THR A 112 13.48 9.11 6.87
N ASP A 113 14.11 10.30 6.78
CA ASP A 113 14.23 11.04 5.51
C ASP A 113 15.02 10.23 4.46
N GLU A 114 16.03 9.48 4.90
CA GLU A 114 16.81 8.60 4.02
C GLU A 114 15.96 7.45 3.46
N LEU A 115 15.18 6.78 4.31
CA LEU A 115 14.30 5.70 3.89
C LEU A 115 13.21 6.21 2.93
N LYS A 116 12.66 7.38 3.23
CA LYS A 116 11.70 8.06 2.36
C LYS A 116 12.29 8.34 0.98
N ALA A 117 13.51 8.88 0.93
CA ALA A 117 14.20 9.13 -0.33
C ALA A 117 14.45 7.83 -1.11
N GLN A 118 14.85 6.74 -0.45
CA GLN A 118 15.08 5.43 -1.08
C GLN A 118 13.78 4.85 -1.65
N ILE A 119 12.66 4.90 -0.91
CA ILE A 119 11.37 4.41 -1.40
C ILE A 119 10.89 5.23 -2.60
N LEU A 120 11.04 6.55 -2.57
CA LEU A 120 10.67 7.43 -3.68
C LEU A 120 11.52 7.18 -4.92
N ALA A 121 12.82 6.94 -4.76
CA ALA A 121 13.76 6.63 -5.84
C ALA A 121 13.59 5.21 -6.41
N ALA A 122 12.87 4.32 -5.74
CA ALA A 122 12.66 2.96 -6.21
C ALA A 122 11.88 2.95 -7.54
N GLU A 123 12.42 2.29 -8.55
CA GLU A 123 11.82 2.19 -9.90
C GLU A 123 11.00 0.92 -10.11
N THR A 124 11.07 -0.02 -9.17
CA THR A 124 10.38 -1.31 -9.26
C THR A 124 9.60 -1.63 -8.00
N MET A 125 8.51 -2.39 -8.16
CA MET A 125 7.71 -2.89 -7.06
C MET A 125 8.54 -3.75 -6.10
N VAL A 126 9.46 -4.55 -6.62
CA VAL A 126 10.34 -5.42 -5.83
C VAL A 126 11.22 -4.59 -4.90
N ALA A 127 11.84 -3.52 -5.41
CA ALA A 127 12.67 -2.64 -4.59
C ALA A 127 11.88 -1.97 -3.46
N VAL A 128 10.64 -1.56 -3.72
CA VAL A 128 9.74 -1.00 -2.69
C VAL A 128 9.42 -2.05 -1.62
N GLU A 129 9.10 -3.29 -2.03
CA GLU A 129 8.79 -4.38 -1.09
C GLU A 129 10.00 -4.78 -0.24
N ASP A 130 11.21 -4.78 -0.82
CA ASP A 130 12.43 -5.09 -0.08
C ASP A 130 12.74 -4.03 0.99
N LEU A 131 12.57 -2.75 0.66
CA LEU A 131 12.68 -1.65 1.64
C LEU A 131 11.61 -1.72 2.72
N TYR A 132 10.40 -2.16 2.38
CA TYR A 132 9.30 -2.30 3.33
C TYR A 132 9.38 -3.53 4.22
N ARG A 133 10.09 -4.58 3.79
CA ARG A 133 10.15 -5.89 4.49
C ARG A 133 10.45 -5.80 5.99
N PRO A 134 11.42 -4.97 6.47
CA PRO A 134 11.71 -4.83 7.89
C PRO A 134 10.56 -4.18 8.70
N TYR A 135 9.74 -3.38 8.04
CA TYR A 135 8.67 -2.58 8.63
C TYR A 135 7.29 -3.21 8.46
N LYS A 136 7.19 -4.28 7.66
CA LYS A 136 5.93 -4.96 7.39
C LYS A 136 5.34 -5.53 8.68
N PRO A 137 4.13 -5.13 9.09
CA PRO A 137 3.49 -5.67 10.27
C PRO A 137 3.40 -7.19 10.17
N LYS A 138 3.87 -7.90 11.19
CA LYS A 138 3.71 -9.35 11.24
C LYS A 138 2.21 -9.67 11.31
N ARG A 139 1.73 -10.47 10.37
CA ARG A 139 0.34 -10.91 10.39
C ARG A 139 0.06 -11.66 11.70
N ARG A 140 -0.95 -11.21 12.43
CA ARG A 140 -1.43 -11.88 13.64
C ARG A 140 -1.96 -13.26 13.27
N THR A 141 -1.21 -14.29 13.62
CA THR A 141 -1.57 -15.70 13.36
C THR A 141 -2.26 -16.30 14.56
N ARG A 142 -2.94 -17.44 14.39
CA ARG A 142 -3.52 -18.18 15.51
C ARG A 142 -2.49 -18.49 16.58
N ALA A 143 -1.29 -18.91 16.16
CA ALA A 143 -0.18 -19.17 17.08
C ALA A 143 0.26 -17.93 17.87
N THR A 144 0.28 -16.74 17.23
CA THR A 144 0.60 -15.49 17.94
C THR A 144 -0.48 -15.16 18.98
N ILE A 145 -1.76 -15.32 18.61
CA ILE A 145 -2.88 -15.13 19.53
C ILE A 145 -2.82 -16.11 20.70
N ALA A 146 -2.52 -17.39 20.44
CA ALA A 146 -2.35 -18.39 21.47
C ALA A 146 -1.21 -18.05 22.46
N LYS A 147 -0.08 -17.53 21.95
CA LYS A 147 1.03 -17.05 22.78
C LYS A 147 0.64 -15.85 23.65
N GLU A 148 -0.05 -14.87 23.08
CA GLU A 148 -0.56 -13.68 23.79
C GLU A 148 -1.56 -14.09 24.89
N ARG A 149 -2.38 -15.11 24.65
CA ARG A 149 -3.29 -15.71 25.62
C ARG A 149 -2.59 -16.56 26.69
N GLY A 150 -1.29 -16.84 26.52
CA GLY A 150 -0.50 -17.65 27.44
C GLY A 150 -0.74 -19.15 27.32
N LEU A 151 -1.20 -19.62 26.16
CA LEU A 151 -1.53 -21.03 25.90
C LEU A 151 -0.34 -21.85 25.39
N GLU A 152 0.85 -21.26 25.23
CA GLU A 152 2.06 -21.94 24.73
C GLU A 152 2.46 -23.15 25.61
N PRO A 153 2.41 -23.10 26.97
CA PRO A 153 2.70 -24.27 27.79
C PRO A 153 1.68 -25.40 27.57
N LEU A 154 0.38 -25.07 27.41
CA LEU A 154 -0.64 -26.07 27.12
C LEU A 154 -0.42 -26.73 25.76
N ALA A 155 -0.06 -25.94 24.72
CA ALA A 155 0.29 -26.47 23.42
C ALA A 155 1.49 -27.43 23.47
N ASN A 156 2.52 -27.11 24.27
CA ASN A 156 3.67 -27.98 24.45
C ASN A 156 3.29 -29.31 25.15
N VAL A 157 2.44 -29.27 26.17
CA VAL A 157 1.92 -30.47 26.85
C VAL A 157 1.13 -31.35 25.90
N ILE A 158 0.28 -30.77 25.06
CA ILE A 158 -0.49 -31.50 24.03
C ILE A 158 0.45 -32.14 22.99
N THR A 159 1.46 -31.40 22.54
CA THR A 159 2.42 -31.86 21.52
C THR A 159 3.29 -33.02 22.04
N LEU A 160 3.73 -32.93 23.28
CA LEU A 160 4.57 -33.96 23.90
C LEU A 160 3.79 -35.20 24.34
N GLN A 161 2.45 -35.13 24.34
CA GLN A 161 1.58 -36.22 24.80
C GLN A 161 1.89 -36.76 26.20
N MET A 162 2.51 -35.95 27.06
CA MET A 162 2.94 -36.32 28.42
C MET A 162 1.86 -36.03 29.45
N LEU A 163 0.57 -36.27 29.11
CA LEU A 163 -0.54 -36.03 30.00
C LEU A 163 -0.76 -37.23 30.92
N ASN A 164 -0.54 -37.02 32.23
CA ASN A 164 -0.94 -37.97 33.28
C ASN A 164 -2.36 -37.72 33.80
N THR A 165 -2.98 -36.63 33.34
CA THR A 165 -4.32 -36.16 33.72
C THR A 165 -5.18 -35.91 32.47
N PRO A 166 -6.53 -35.92 32.57
CA PRO A 166 -7.41 -35.55 31.47
C PRO A 166 -7.09 -34.16 30.94
N LEU A 167 -7.11 -34.01 29.62
CA LEU A 167 -6.73 -32.76 28.92
C LEU A 167 -7.53 -31.55 29.40
N GLU A 168 -8.82 -31.79 29.73
CA GLU A 168 -9.73 -30.76 30.25
C GLU A 168 -9.30 -30.25 31.64
N ALA A 169 -8.79 -31.12 32.47
CA ALA A 169 -8.30 -30.76 33.82
C ALA A 169 -6.99 -29.93 33.72
N GLU A 170 -6.13 -30.24 32.74
CA GLU A 170 -4.92 -29.45 32.46
C GLU A 170 -5.27 -28.09 31.86
N ALA A 171 -6.18 -28.07 30.89
CA ALA A 171 -6.64 -26.86 30.22
C ALA A 171 -7.35 -25.88 31.17
N ALA A 172 -8.05 -26.40 32.20
CA ALA A 172 -8.71 -25.58 33.23
C ALA A 172 -7.75 -24.64 33.98
N LYS A 173 -6.47 -24.99 34.07
CA LYS A 173 -5.43 -24.16 34.69
C LYS A 173 -5.10 -22.89 33.88
N PHE A 174 -5.45 -22.86 32.60
CA PHE A 174 -5.17 -21.77 31.67
C PHE A 174 -6.38 -20.88 31.40
N ILE A 175 -7.47 -21.08 32.13
CA ILE A 175 -8.63 -20.19 32.04
C ILE A 175 -8.24 -18.81 32.57
N ASN A 176 -8.34 -17.80 31.73
CA ASN A 176 -8.08 -16.41 32.08
C ASN A 176 -9.03 -15.50 31.29
N PRO A 177 -10.10 -15.00 31.92
CA PRO A 177 -11.04 -14.10 31.27
C PRO A 177 -10.44 -12.79 30.74
N GLU A 178 -9.40 -12.27 31.42
CA GLU A 178 -8.70 -11.06 30.98
C GLU A 178 -7.97 -11.26 29.64
N LYS A 179 -7.62 -12.51 29.32
CA LYS A 179 -6.97 -12.90 28.05
C LYS A 179 -7.95 -13.58 27.07
N GLU A 180 -9.23 -13.40 27.27
CA GLU A 180 -10.29 -13.99 26.43
C GLU A 180 -10.26 -15.54 26.38
N VAL A 181 -9.84 -16.19 27.45
CA VAL A 181 -9.92 -17.64 27.63
C VAL A 181 -10.93 -17.93 28.71
N ASN A 182 -12.20 -18.18 28.32
CA ASN A 182 -13.31 -18.27 29.26
C ASN A 182 -13.61 -19.69 29.71
N SER A 183 -13.14 -20.69 28.97
CA SER A 183 -13.41 -22.10 29.25
C SER A 183 -12.19 -22.99 28.98
N ALA A 184 -12.20 -24.22 29.51
CA ALA A 184 -11.20 -25.23 29.17
C ALA A 184 -11.23 -25.59 27.68
N GLU A 185 -12.41 -25.57 27.06
CA GLU A 185 -12.58 -25.80 25.62
C GLU A 185 -11.93 -24.70 24.80
N ASP A 186 -12.09 -23.42 25.20
CA ASP A 186 -11.41 -22.28 24.54
C ASP A 186 -9.88 -22.41 24.66
N ALA A 187 -9.38 -22.83 25.83
CA ALA A 187 -7.95 -23.06 26.03
C ALA A 187 -7.41 -24.17 25.11
N ILE A 188 -8.14 -25.28 24.99
CA ILE A 188 -7.77 -26.40 24.11
C ILE A 188 -7.84 -26.01 22.64
N ALA A 189 -8.89 -25.29 22.23
CA ALA A 189 -9.06 -24.83 20.86
C ALA A 189 -7.97 -23.83 20.46
N GLY A 190 -7.55 -22.96 21.38
CA GLY A 190 -6.49 -22.00 21.17
C GLY A 190 -5.08 -22.62 21.16
N ALA A 191 -4.88 -23.72 21.89
CA ALA A 191 -3.59 -24.43 21.97
C ALA A 191 -3.34 -25.40 20.80
N LYS A 192 -4.36 -25.81 20.06
CA LYS A 192 -4.31 -26.65 18.85
C LYS A 192 -4.02 -25.81 17.60
#